data_3c2260886105e8c4b760b286eeaddb62
#
_entry.id   3c2260886105e8c4b760b286eeaddb62
#
_cell.length_a   1.000
_cell.length_b   1.000
_cell.length_c   1.000
_cell.angle_alpha   90.00
_cell.angle_beta   90.00
_cell.angle_gamma   90.00
#
_symmetry.space_group_name_H-M   'P 1'
#
loop_
_entity.id
_entity.type
_entity.pdbx_description
1 polymer ?
#
loop_
_entity_poly.entity_id
_entity_poly.type
_entity_poly.pdbx_seq_one_letter_code
_entity_poly.pdbx_strand_id
1 'polypeptide(L)'
;MGSTRPRPRIHHDPLTGRPVVVAPWRAERPDELAGDRITCPFCAGHEQLTPPDILQTEAATAGGWRSRIVRNRFPIVGADGRLESASEAVGADPPGAAPTAGGVHEVVIESPAHVASILAIPPDDWRGVWELCRRRLAELAGDTTVAWATVFKNSGAAAGASLEHVHSQLVGLGFVPPVIVAELSAGADSADPFGAVVSAAEEEDRIVAEAEDLVALVPPAPRQPYETWILPRSPESYFHQTRPGRLAAVAALSQSIVGRLDRLVPNAAYNWWLHQAPFPHHAPPPPRWHWHLEILPRLHGLAGFELGTGCHVTTVSARAAAARLRAT
;
A
#
# COMPACT_ATOMS: atom_id res chain seq x y z
N MET A 1 34.98 5.12 -4.14
CA MET A 1 34.28 5.77 -5.26
C MET A 1 32.84 5.30 -5.18
N GLY A 2 31.95 6.11 -4.64
CA GLY A 2 30.52 5.77 -4.55
C GLY A 2 29.93 5.84 -5.95
N SER A 3 29.52 4.71 -6.49
CA SER A 3 28.73 4.64 -7.72
C SER A 3 27.40 5.37 -7.44
N THR A 4 27.25 6.57 -7.97
CA THR A 4 25.96 7.28 -7.97
C THR A 4 25.02 6.47 -8.86
N ARG A 5 24.03 5.79 -8.24
CA ARG A 5 22.98 5.11 -9.01
C ARG A 5 22.27 6.14 -9.90
N PRO A 6 21.94 5.78 -11.15
CA PRO A 6 21.18 6.67 -12.00
C PRO A 6 19.81 6.96 -11.37
N ARG A 7 19.26 8.15 -11.57
CA ARG A 7 17.94 8.52 -11.05
C ARG A 7 16.84 7.77 -11.78
N PRO A 8 15.76 7.33 -11.09
CA PRO A 8 14.60 6.74 -11.75
C PRO A 8 13.93 7.77 -12.65
N ARG A 9 13.45 7.33 -13.81
CA ARG A 9 12.76 8.18 -14.76
C ARG A 9 11.34 7.69 -14.98
N ILE A 10 10.42 8.64 -15.20
CA ILE A 10 9.04 8.33 -15.52
C ILE A 10 8.78 8.64 -16.98
N HIS A 11 8.29 7.63 -17.72
CA HIS A 11 7.85 7.77 -19.11
C HIS A 11 6.33 7.63 -19.14
N HIS A 12 5.70 8.30 -20.07
CA HIS A 12 4.26 8.17 -20.30
C HIS A 12 4.03 7.58 -21.69
N ASP A 13 3.17 6.55 -21.74
CA ASP A 13 2.69 6.01 -23.02
C ASP A 13 1.94 7.13 -23.78
N PRO A 14 2.32 7.45 -25.03
CA PRO A 14 1.76 8.61 -25.71
C PRO A 14 0.29 8.43 -26.13
N LEU A 15 -0.23 7.21 -26.13
CA LEU A 15 -1.61 6.91 -26.52
C LEU A 15 -2.55 6.83 -25.32
N THR A 16 -2.08 6.22 -24.23
CA THR A 16 -2.92 5.94 -23.05
C THR A 16 -2.60 6.83 -21.84
N GLY A 17 -1.50 7.59 -21.90
CA GLY A 17 -1.00 8.35 -20.75
C GLY A 17 -0.43 7.49 -19.61
N ARG A 18 -0.36 6.15 -19.78
CA ARG A 18 0.09 5.23 -18.73
C ARG A 18 1.52 5.55 -18.29
N PRO A 19 1.76 5.82 -17.00
CA PRO A 19 3.10 6.08 -16.49
C PRO A 19 3.90 4.77 -16.36
N VAL A 20 5.19 4.82 -16.72
CA VAL A 20 6.16 3.73 -16.55
C VAL A 20 7.39 4.28 -15.86
N VAL A 21 7.70 3.76 -14.68
CA VAL A 21 8.92 4.11 -13.95
C VAL A 21 10.05 3.17 -14.35
N VAL A 22 11.14 3.71 -14.85
CA VAL A 22 12.34 2.96 -15.22
C VAL A 22 13.36 3.05 -14.09
N ALA A 23 13.62 1.92 -13.41
CA ALA A 23 14.54 1.80 -12.28
C ALA A 23 15.41 0.54 -12.46
N PRO A 24 16.49 0.58 -13.29
CA PRO A 24 17.26 -0.61 -13.70
C PRO A 24 17.91 -1.39 -12.55
N TRP A 25 18.34 -0.70 -11.50
CA TRP A 25 18.95 -1.34 -10.31
C TRP A 25 18.02 -2.31 -9.55
N ARG A 26 16.72 -2.27 -9.83
CA ARG A 26 15.78 -3.25 -9.24
C ARG A 26 15.98 -4.67 -9.77
N ALA A 27 16.69 -4.84 -10.87
CA ALA A 27 17.11 -6.16 -11.35
C ALA A 27 18.10 -6.87 -10.40
N GLU A 28 18.78 -6.11 -9.54
CA GLU A 28 19.71 -6.63 -8.52
C GLU A 28 19.02 -6.96 -7.18
N ARG A 29 17.68 -6.81 -7.10
CA ARG A 29 16.92 -7.08 -5.88
C ARG A 29 16.95 -8.57 -5.57
N PRO A 30 17.36 -8.98 -4.35
CA PRO A 30 17.28 -10.38 -3.93
C PRO A 30 15.85 -10.91 -3.97
N ASP A 31 15.69 -12.16 -4.33
CA ASP A 31 14.39 -12.85 -4.33
C ASP A 31 14.50 -14.19 -3.59
N GLU A 32 14.24 -14.15 -2.28
CA GLU A 32 14.25 -15.33 -1.40
C GLU A 32 13.18 -16.35 -1.82
N LEU A 33 12.02 -15.88 -2.29
CA LEU A 33 10.92 -16.73 -2.73
C LEU A 33 11.20 -17.40 -4.09
N ALA A 34 12.16 -16.88 -4.87
CA ALA A 34 12.68 -17.53 -6.07
C ALA A 34 13.87 -18.45 -5.79
N GLY A 35 14.30 -18.59 -4.54
CA GLY A 35 15.33 -19.54 -4.11
C GLY A 35 16.67 -18.93 -3.71
N ASP A 36 16.80 -17.61 -3.65
CA ASP A 36 18.00 -16.95 -3.14
C ASP A 36 18.15 -17.24 -1.63
N ARG A 37 19.29 -17.82 -1.25
CA ARG A 37 19.61 -18.02 0.18
C ARG A 37 20.25 -16.77 0.73
N ILE A 38 19.49 -15.99 1.49
CA ILE A 38 19.97 -14.78 2.16
C ILE A 38 19.76 -14.85 3.66
N THR A 39 20.64 -14.18 4.40
CA THR A 39 20.38 -13.86 5.79
C THR A 39 19.30 -12.78 5.83
N CYS A 40 18.18 -13.05 6.46
CA CYS A 40 17.05 -12.12 6.48
C CYS A 40 17.44 -10.77 7.11
N PRO A 41 17.42 -9.67 6.34
CA PRO A 41 17.83 -8.36 6.84
C PRO A 41 16.81 -7.71 7.77
N PHE A 42 15.62 -8.31 7.91
CA PHE A 42 14.51 -7.74 8.70
C PHE A 42 14.39 -8.35 10.09
N CYS A 43 15.10 -9.44 10.38
CA CYS A 43 15.12 -10.04 11.72
C CYS A 43 15.86 -9.15 12.71
N ALA A 44 15.40 -9.15 13.97
CA ALA A 44 16.15 -8.54 15.07
C ALA A 44 17.56 -9.10 15.16
N GLY A 45 18.54 -8.23 15.43
CA GLY A 45 19.96 -8.56 15.43
C GLY A 45 20.64 -8.42 14.04
N HIS A 46 19.87 -8.09 13.00
CA HIS A 46 20.39 -7.87 11.64
C HIS A 46 20.21 -6.42 11.16
N GLU A 47 19.99 -5.47 12.07
CA GLU A 47 19.71 -4.07 11.76
C GLU A 47 20.77 -3.43 10.85
N GLN A 48 22.03 -3.86 10.98
CA GLN A 48 23.15 -3.41 10.17
C GLN A 48 23.03 -3.79 8.67
N LEU A 49 22.12 -4.74 8.32
CA LEU A 49 21.85 -5.13 6.94
C LEU A 49 20.81 -4.24 6.26
N THR A 50 20.17 -3.35 7.03
CA THR A 50 19.22 -2.35 6.51
C THR A 50 19.81 -0.95 6.58
N PRO A 51 19.29 0.02 5.82
CA PRO A 51 19.56 1.44 6.08
C PRO A 51 19.11 1.84 7.50
N PRO A 52 19.61 2.98 8.04
CA PRO A 52 19.17 3.49 9.32
C PRO A 52 17.64 3.67 9.41
N ASP A 53 17.12 3.54 10.63
CA ASP A 53 15.69 3.76 10.89
C ASP A 53 15.29 5.20 10.61
N ILE A 54 14.15 5.35 9.96
CA ILE A 54 13.44 6.61 9.83
C ILE A 54 12.53 6.78 11.05
N LEU A 55 11.76 5.74 11.38
CA LEU A 55 10.90 5.65 12.55
C LEU A 55 10.94 4.22 13.10
N GLN A 56 10.70 4.06 14.40
CA GLN A 56 10.48 2.76 15.04
C GLN A 56 9.47 2.86 16.18
N THR A 57 8.88 1.72 16.53
CA THR A 57 8.14 1.51 17.75
C THR A 57 9.01 0.73 18.74
N GLU A 58 9.18 1.25 19.95
CA GLU A 58 10.04 0.64 20.96
C GLU A 58 9.38 -0.62 21.56
N ALA A 59 10.21 -1.62 21.85
CA ALA A 59 9.81 -2.73 22.70
C ALA A 59 9.83 -2.32 24.19
N ALA A 60 9.17 -3.13 25.02
CA ALA A 60 9.23 -2.94 26.49
C ALA A 60 10.65 -3.15 27.06
N THR A 61 11.51 -3.90 26.36
CA THR A 61 12.92 -4.12 26.71
C THR A 61 13.79 -3.02 26.14
N ALA A 62 14.70 -2.46 26.94
CA ALA A 62 15.60 -1.39 26.51
C ALA A 62 16.38 -1.78 25.24
N GLY A 63 16.36 -0.91 24.22
CA GLY A 63 17.04 -1.10 22.95
C GLY A 63 16.36 -2.05 21.96
N GLY A 64 15.20 -2.65 22.31
CA GLY A 64 14.41 -3.46 21.38
C GLY A 64 13.41 -2.61 20.59
N TRP A 65 12.95 -3.18 19.48
CA TRP A 65 11.90 -2.58 18.64
C TRP A 65 10.79 -3.60 18.35
N ARG A 66 9.60 -3.11 17.95
CA ARG A 66 8.47 -3.94 17.53
C ARG A 66 8.20 -3.83 16.04
N SER A 67 8.36 -2.64 15.51
CA SER A 67 8.27 -2.36 14.06
C SER A 67 9.18 -1.19 13.70
N ARG A 68 9.65 -1.16 12.44
CA ARG A 68 10.61 -0.15 11.95
C ARG A 68 10.24 0.31 10.57
N ILE A 69 10.52 1.59 10.24
CA ILE A 69 10.52 2.08 8.86
C ILE A 69 11.95 2.43 8.47
N VAL A 70 12.41 1.87 7.36
CA VAL A 70 13.74 2.09 6.79
C VAL A 70 13.61 2.47 5.32
N ARG A 71 14.61 3.15 4.75
CA ARG A 71 14.66 3.40 3.30
C ARG A 71 14.73 2.08 2.53
N ASN A 72 14.04 2.00 1.40
CA ASN A 72 14.18 0.85 0.52
C ASN A 72 15.54 0.89 -0.19
N ARG A 73 16.31 -0.19 -0.13
CA ARG A 73 17.61 -0.31 -0.82
C ARG A 73 17.48 -0.34 -2.34
N PHE A 74 16.31 -0.68 -2.85
CA PHE A 74 15.99 -0.78 -4.28
C PHE A 74 14.76 0.08 -4.61
N PRO A 75 14.86 1.42 -4.45
CA PRO A 75 13.70 2.30 -4.56
C PRO A 75 13.17 2.36 -5.99
N ILE A 76 11.85 2.57 -6.14
CA ILE A 76 11.20 2.81 -7.43
C ILE A 76 11.16 4.29 -7.80
N VAL A 77 11.30 5.18 -6.81
CA VAL A 77 11.27 6.64 -6.97
C VAL A 77 12.39 7.27 -6.14
N GLY A 78 12.97 8.38 -6.62
CA GLY A 78 14.06 9.09 -5.95
C GLY A 78 15.35 8.27 -5.88
N ALA A 79 16.52 8.85 -6.16
CA ALA A 79 17.81 8.17 -6.00
C ALA A 79 18.20 8.06 -4.52
N ASP A 80 17.85 9.06 -3.71
CA ASP A 80 18.25 9.19 -2.29
C ASP A 80 17.04 9.23 -1.33
N GLY A 81 15.86 8.82 -1.81
CA GLY A 81 14.61 8.91 -1.03
C GLY A 81 14.12 10.37 -0.85
N ARG A 82 14.69 11.33 -1.56
CA ARG A 82 14.21 12.71 -1.66
C ARG A 82 14.03 13.08 -3.12
N LEU A 83 12.96 13.82 -3.40
CA LEU A 83 12.90 14.66 -4.57
C LEU A 83 14.00 15.74 -4.37
N GLU A 84 14.98 15.77 -5.25
CA GLU A 84 15.58 17.06 -5.51
C GLU A 84 14.54 17.85 -6.31
N SER A 85 14.20 19.05 -5.83
CA SER A 85 13.34 19.95 -6.59
C SER A 85 13.92 20.12 -8.00
N ALA A 86 13.09 20.31 -8.99
CA ALA A 86 13.51 20.49 -10.38
C ALA A 86 14.52 21.64 -10.57
N SER A 87 14.73 22.48 -9.52
CA SER A 87 15.66 23.60 -9.51
C SER A 87 17.09 23.26 -9.08
N GLU A 88 17.35 22.07 -8.49
CA GLU A 88 18.69 21.68 -7.99
C GLU A 88 19.37 20.56 -8.82
N ALA A 89 18.91 20.31 -10.04
CA ALA A 89 19.58 19.40 -10.96
C ALA A 89 20.94 19.95 -11.36
N VAL A 90 21.98 19.64 -10.58
CA VAL A 90 23.38 19.81 -10.98
C VAL A 90 23.69 18.78 -12.07
N GLY A 91 23.64 19.22 -13.31
CA GLY A 91 23.78 18.45 -14.53
C GLY A 91 22.45 18.42 -15.27
N ALA A 92 22.25 19.36 -16.18
CA ALA A 92 21.07 19.43 -17.03
C ALA A 92 20.84 18.07 -17.69
N ASP A 93 19.66 17.49 -17.51
CA ASP A 93 19.25 16.34 -18.30
C ASP A 93 19.37 16.69 -19.78
N PRO A 94 19.82 15.76 -20.62
CA PRO A 94 19.89 16.02 -22.06
C PRO A 94 18.51 16.43 -22.58
N PRO A 95 18.44 17.33 -23.58
CA PRO A 95 17.18 17.77 -24.17
C PRO A 95 16.32 16.56 -24.56
N GLY A 96 15.06 16.51 -24.10
CA GLY A 96 14.15 15.40 -24.35
C GLY A 96 14.25 14.22 -23.38
N ALA A 97 15.04 14.30 -22.33
CA ALA A 97 15.05 13.27 -21.28
C ALA A 97 13.71 13.24 -20.51
N ALA A 98 13.25 12.03 -20.21
CA ALA A 98 12.06 11.85 -19.37
C ALA A 98 12.31 12.43 -17.97
N PRO A 99 11.30 13.04 -17.34
CA PRO A 99 11.45 13.65 -16.01
C PRO A 99 11.83 12.59 -14.97
N THR A 100 12.56 13.04 -13.94
CA THR A 100 12.91 12.18 -12.80
C THR A 100 11.65 11.78 -12.04
N ALA A 101 11.51 10.49 -11.73
CA ALA A 101 10.46 9.98 -10.87
C ALA A 101 10.84 10.27 -9.41
N GLY A 102 10.44 11.44 -8.93
CA GLY A 102 10.73 11.85 -7.58
C GLY A 102 9.80 11.25 -6.53
N GLY A 103 10.28 11.18 -5.28
CA GLY A 103 9.51 10.70 -4.15
C GLY A 103 10.33 9.95 -3.11
N VAL A 104 9.65 9.30 -2.17
CA VAL A 104 10.23 8.42 -1.16
C VAL A 104 9.76 6.99 -1.37
N HIS A 105 10.66 6.02 -1.10
CA HIS A 105 10.29 4.61 -1.07
C HIS A 105 10.93 3.96 0.16
N GLU A 106 10.09 3.45 1.03
CA GLU A 106 10.45 2.94 2.34
C GLU A 106 9.89 1.53 2.56
N VAL A 107 10.48 0.78 3.49
CA VAL A 107 10.02 -0.54 3.91
C VAL A 107 9.57 -0.43 5.36
N VAL A 108 8.38 -0.93 5.65
CA VAL A 108 7.82 -1.07 6.99
C VAL A 108 8.07 -2.51 7.43
N ILE A 109 9.05 -2.74 8.30
CA ILE A 109 9.34 -4.03 8.91
C ILE A 109 8.38 -4.21 10.08
N GLU A 110 7.47 -5.17 9.97
CA GLU A 110 6.28 -5.28 10.81
C GLU A 110 6.48 -6.12 12.07
N SER A 111 7.58 -6.87 12.14
CA SER A 111 7.91 -7.72 13.29
C SER A 111 9.43 -7.87 13.44
N PRO A 112 9.97 -7.97 14.67
CA PRO A 112 11.36 -8.36 14.91
C PRO A 112 11.60 -9.86 14.66
N ALA A 113 10.56 -10.68 14.77
CA ALA A 113 10.62 -12.12 14.53
C ALA A 113 10.40 -12.46 13.05
N HIS A 114 11.09 -13.50 12.56
CA HIS A 114 10.90 -13.99 11.20
C HIS A 114 9.56 -14.72 11.06
N VAL A 115 8.52 -13.98 10.74
CA VAL A 115 7.17 -14.49 10.48
C VAL A 115 6.73 -14.09 9.08
N ALA A 116 5.96 -14.96 8.42
CA ALA A 116 5.52 -14.76 7.03
C ALA A 116 4.13 -14.10 6.91
N SER A 117 3.34 -14.10 7.99
CA SER A 117 1.96 -13.61 7.97
C SER A 117 1.70 -12.61 9.08
N ILE A 118 0.87 -11.61 8.78
CA ILE A 118 0.37 -10.66 9.80
C ILE A 118 -0.46 -11.37 10.88
N LEU A 119 -0.98 -12.56 10.60
CA LEU A 119 -1.73 -13.36 11.58
C LEU A 119 -0.87 -13.87 12.75
N ALA A 120 0.46 -13.92 12.55
CA ALA A 120 1.42 -14.27 13.59
C ALA A 120 1.88 -13.06 14.43
N ILE A 121 1.48 -11.85 14.08
CA ILE A 121 1.80 -10.63 14.83
C ILE A 121 0.74 -10.43 15.93
N PRO A 122 1.14 -10.21 17.19
CA PRO A 122 0.19 -9.89 18.26
C PRO A 122 -0.65 -8.66 17.92
N PRO A 123 -1.95 -8.60 18.28
CA PRO A 123 -2.85 -7.50 17.91
C PRO A 123 -2.34 -6.11 18.31
N ASP A 124 -1.73 -5.96 19.47
CA ASP A 124 -1.18 -4.68 19.93
C ASP A 124 0.05 -4.25 19.11
N ASP A 125 0.90 -5.19 18.72
CA ASP A 125 2.05 -4.91 17.85
C ASP A 125 1.58 -4.54 16.44
N TRP A 126 0.55 -5.23 15.93
CA TRP A 126 -0.05 -4.92 14.64
C TRP A 126 -0.72 -3.53 14.62
N ARG A 127 -1.38 -3.15 15.71
CA ARG A 127 -1.87 -1.78 15.90
C ARG A 127 -0.71 -0.77 15.87
N GLY A 128 0.41 -1.11 16.52
CA GLY A 128 1.64 -0.30 16.51
C GLY A 128 2.21 -0.09 15.10
N VAL A 129 2.12 -1.09 14.21
CA VAL A 129 2.52 -0.96 12.80
C VAL A 129 1.67 0.10 12.08
N TRP A 130 0.34 0.06 12.25
CA TRP A 130 -0.54 1.06 11.63
C TRP A 130 -0.33 2.47 12.21
N GLU A 131 -0.05 2.59 13.52
CA GLU A 131 0.32 3.88 14.12
C GLU A 131 1.64 4.41 13.53
N LEU A 132 2.63 3.55 13.31
CA LEU A 132 3.90 3.92 12.71
C LEU A 132 3.69 4.42 11.26
N CYS A 133 2.86 3.71 10.48
CA CYS A 133 2.47 4.14 9.13
C CYS A 133 1.75 5.49 9.14
N ARG A 134 0.78 5.69 10.06
CA ARG A 134 0.05 6.94 10.21
C ARG A 134 0.98 8.12 10.50
N ARG A 135 1.92 7.93 11.44
CA ARG A 135 2.93 8.95 11.77
C ARG A 135 3.80 9.29 10.56
N ARG A 136 4.26 8.29 9.83
CA ARG A 136 5.08 8.53 8.65
C ARG A 136 4.32 9.25 7.53
N LEU A 137 3.07 8.87 7.30
CA LEU A 137 2.20 9.57 6.34
C LEU A 137 1.94 11.03 6.75
N ALA A 138 1.85 11.33 8.06
CA ALA A 138 1.73 12.71 8.55
C ALA A 138 2.99 13.55 8.25
N GLU A 139 4.19 12.96 8.41
CA GLU A 139 5.45 13.63 8.04
C GLU A 139 5.51 13.91 6.52
N LEU A 140 5.10 12.94 5.70
CA LEU A 140 5.05 13.12 4.24
C LEU A 140 4.00 14.13 3.79
N ALA A 141 2.90 14.27 4.53
CA ALA A 141 1.89 15.29 4.25
C ALA A 141 2.42 16.73 4.49
N GLY A 142 3.48 16.87 5.27
CA GLY A 142 4.21 18.13 5.45
C GLY A 142 5.29 18.41 4.40
N ASP A 143 5.64 17.41 3.58
CA ASP A 143 6.65 17.56 2.53
C ASP A 143 5.98 18.00 1.22
N THR A 144 6.20 19.26 0.84
CA THR A 144 5.60 19.88 -0.36
C THR A 144 6.03 19.23 -1.68
N THR A 145 7.06 18.38 -1.65
CA THR A 145 7.53 17.63 -2.82
C THR A 145 6.76 16.34 -3.04
N VAL A 146 5.96 15.87 -2.06
CA VAL A 146 5.15 14.67 -2.12
C VAL A 146 3.69 15.03 -2.39
N ALA A 147 3.18 14.70 -3.56
CA ALA A 147 1.79 14.95 -3.95
C ALA A 147 0.80 13.95 -3.33
N TRP A 148 1.25 12.70 -3.20
CA TRP A 148 0.42 11.60 -2.74
C TRP A 148 1.28 10.49 -2.14
N ALA A 149 0.75 9.77 -1.15
CA ALA A 149 1.46 8.65 -0.54
C ALA A 149 0.52 7.48 -0.23
N THR A 150 1.10 6.27 -0.23
CA THR A 150 0.39 5.02 0.07
C THR A 150 1.25 4.09 0.92
N VAL A 151 0.59 3.21 1.67
CA VAL A 151 1.16 2.01 2.25
C VAL A 151 0.61 0.82 1.49
N PHE A 152 1.46 -0.06 1.00
CA PHE A 152 1.03 -1.27 0.30
C PHE A 152 1.80 -2.49 0.76
N LYS A 153 1.21 -3.67 0.58
CA LYS A 153 1.79 -4.95 0.93
C LYS A 153 1.72 -5.92 -0.22
N ASN A 154 2.78 -6.70 -0.37
CA ASN A 154 2.80 -7.90 -1.17
C ASN A 154 3.04 -9.10 -0.23
N SER A 155 2.12 -10.03 -0.16
CA SER A 155 2.21 -11.23 0.67
C SER A 155 2.16 -12.49 -0.20
N GLY A 156 3.23 -13.28 -0.16
CA GLY A 156 3.39 -14.46 -1.01
C GLY A 156 3.94 -14.17 -2.42
N ALA A 157 4.54 -15.19 -3.06
CA ALA A 157 5.20 -15.07 -4.36
C ALA A 157 4.24 -14.60 -5.47
N ALA A 158 3.02 -15.13 -5.53
CA ALA A 158 2.02 -14.74 -6.53
C ALA A 158 1.58 -13.26 -6.42
N ALA A 159 1.82 -12.63 -5.26
CA ALA A 159 1.60 -11.20 -5.03
C ALA A 159 2.86 -10.34 -5.29
N GLY A 160 3.97 -10.93 -5.71
CA GLY A 160 5.22 -10.22 -6.00
C GLY A 160 6.05 -9.89 -4.76
N ALA A 161 5.86 -10.61 -3.65
CA ALA A 161 6.79 -10.58 -2.53
C ALA A 161 8.14 -11.17 -2.95
N SER A 162 9.25 -10.61 -2.47
CA SER A 162 10.59 -11.15 -2.68
C SER A 162 11.23 -11.67 -1.41
N LEU A 163 10.71 -11.28 -0.25
CA LEU A 163 11.14 -11.74 1.06
C LEU A 163 9.93 -12.31 1.79
N GLU A 164 10.13 -13.42 2.50
CA GLU A 164 9.09 -14.08 3.27
C GLU A 164 8.77 -13.32 4.54
N HIS A 165 9.79 -12.72 5.19
CA HIS A 165 9.62 -11.93 6.39
C HIS A 165 8.54 -10.84 6.19
N VAL A 166 7.57 -10.81 7.08
CA VAL A 166 6.41 -9.91 7.00
C VAL A 166 6.82 -8.44 6.95
N HIS A 167 6.40 -7.75 5.90
CA HIS A 167 6.70 -6.33 5.68
C HIS A 167 5.66 -5.69 4.78
N SER A 168 5.51 -4.39 4.90
CA SER A 168 4.82 -3.53 3.94
C SER A 168 5.80 -2.53 3.33
N GLN A 169 5.34 -1.76 2.37
CA GLN A 169 6.12 -0.70 1.76
C GLN A 169 5.33 0.60 1.80
N LEU A 170 6.03 1.72 1.99
CA LEU A 170 5.47 3.05 1.94
C LEU A 170 6.13 3.80 0.79
N VAL A 171 5.29 4.39 -0.07
CA VAL A 171 5.75 5.20 -1.21
C VAL A 171 5.06 6.55 -1.19
N GLY A 172 5.85 7.61 -1.22
CA GLY A 172 5.40 8.96 -1.51
C GLY A 172 5.80 9.34 -2.93
N LEU A 173 4.88 9.88 -3.70
CA LEU A 173 5.07 10.25 -5.10
C LEU A 173 4.95 11.78 -5.27
N GLY A 174 5.78 12.37 -6.13
CA GLY A 174 5.67 13.77 -6.53
C GLY A 174 4.53 14.04 -7.52
N PHE A 175 3.70 13.06 -7.80
CA PHE A 175 2.54 13.17 -8.69
C PHE A 175 1.38 12.34 -8.15
N VAL A 176 0.17 12.63 -8.62
CA VAL A 176 -1.04 11.86 -8.28
C VAL A 176 -1.19 10.70 -9.26
N PRO A 177 -1.29 9.43 -8.79
CA PRO A 177 -1.46 8.28 -9.67
C PRO A 177 -2.77 8.32 -10.48
N PRO A 178 -2.81 7.78 -11.71
CA PRO A 178 -4.02 7.79 -12.55
C PRO A 178 -5.26 7.18 -11.90
N VAL A 179 -5.10 6.14 -11.10
CA VAL A 179 -6.22 5.52 -10.37
C VAL A 179 -6.84 6.49 -9.38
N ILE A 180 -6.03 7.26 -8.66
CA ILE A 180 -6.51 8.28 -7.71
C ILE A 180 -7.18 9.43 -8.47
N VAL A 181 -6.64 9.84 -9.63
CA VAL A 181 -7.28 10.83 -10.50
C VAL A 181 -8.66 10.36 -10.95
N ALA A 182 -8.81 9.09 -11.31
CA ALA A 182 -10.10 8.50 -11.69
C ALA A 182 -11.10 8.50 -10.52
N GLU A 183 -10.67 8.13 -9.32
CA GLU A 183 -11.50 8.17 -8.11
C GLU A 183 -11.91 9.61 -7.74
N LEU A 184 -11.00 10.58 -7.89
CA LEU A 184 -11.31 12.01 -7.69
C LEU A 184 -12.38 12.48 -8.67
N SER A 185 -12.28 12.06 -9.93
CA SER A 185 -13.26 12.42 -10.97
C SER A 185 -14.63 11.83 -10.67
N ALA A 186 -14.71 10.58 -10.22
CA ALA A 186 -15.97 9.97 -9.79
C ALA A 186 -16.60 10.71 -8.59
N GLY A 187 -15.77 11.26 -7.70
CA GLY A 187 -16.20 12.11 -6.59
C GLY A 187 -16.72 13.48 -7.00
N ALA A 188 -16.33 14.00 -8.15
CA ALA A 188 -16.81 15.27 -8.66
C ALA A 188 -18.28 15.20 -9.14
N ASP A 189 -18.71 14.04 -9.63
CA ASP A 189 -20.05 13.80 -10.18
C ASP A 189 -21.06 13.34 -9.11
N SER A 190 -20.61 12.96 -7.92
CA SER A 190 -21.43 12.43 -6.82
C SER A 190 -21.18 13.19 -5.53
N ALA A 191 -22.28 13.45 -4.79
CA ALA A 191 -22.16 14.11 -3.49
C ALA A 191 -21.36 13.32 -2.45
N ASP A 192 -21.39 11.97 -2.54
CA ASP A 192 -20.65 11.04 -1.65
C ASP A 192 -20.54 9.65 -2.32
N PRO A 193 -19.56 9.44 -3.20
CA PRO A 193 -19.44 8.16 -3.92
C PRO A 193 -19.09 6.99 -3.00
N PHE A 194 -18.29 7.21 -1.98
CA PHE A 194 -17.91 6.16 -1.03
C PHE A 194 -19.05 5.80 -0.09
N GLY A 195 -19.79 6.78 0.40
CA GLY A 195 -21.02 6.56 1.18
C GLY A 195 -22.08 5.80 0.38
N ALA A 196 -22.21 6.09 -0.92
CA ALA A 196 -23.08 5.32 -1.80
C ALA A 196 -22.64 3.85 -1.95
N VAL A 197 -21.33 3.58 -2.05
CA VAL A 197 -20.80 2.21 -2.08
C VAL A 197 -21.10 1.46 -0.78
N VAL A 198 -20.97 2.14 0.38
CA VAL A 198 -21.31 1.55 1.69
C VAL A 198 -22.79 1.25 1.78
N SER A 199 -23.67 2.20 1.44
CA SER A 199 -25.13 1.99 1.48
C SER A 199 -25.58 0.87 0.56
N ALA A 200 -25.09 0.82 -0.67
CA ALA A 200 -25.36 -0.27 -1.60
C ALA A 200 -24.81 -1.62 -1.09
N ALA A 201 -23.69 -1.62 -0.37
CA ALA A 201 -23.17 -2.86 0.23
C ALA A 201 -24.04 -3.38 1.37
N GLU A 202 -24.71 -2.52 2.12
CA GLU A 202 -25.70 -2.89 3.13
C GLU A 202 -26.95 -3.50 2.48
N GLU A 203 -27.52 -2.83 1.48
CA GLU A 203 -28.71 -3.27 0.77
C GLU A 203 -28.50 -4.60 0.03
N GLU A 204 -27.30 -4.80 -0.53
CA GLU A 204 -26.96 -6.00 -1.31
C GLU A 204 -26.30 -7.11 -0.49
N ASP A 205 -26.24 -6.99 0.84
CA ASP A 205 -25.66 -7.98 1.74
C ASP A 205 -24.17 -8.28 1.46
N ARG A 206 -23.38 -7.21 1.19
CA ARG A 206 -21.95 -7.29 0.86
C ARG A 206 -21.01 -6.87 2.01
N ILE A 207 -21.53 -6.47 3.16
CA ILE A 207 -20.73 -6.21 4.36
C ILE A 207 -20.18 -7.53 4.91
N VAL A 208 -18.89 -7.56 5.22
CA VAL A 208 -18.19 -8.74 5.77
C VAL A 208 -17.99 -8.63 7.27
N ALA A 209 -17.53 -7.48 7.74
CA ALA A 209 -17.25 -7.21 9.15
C ALA A 209 -17.29 -5.70 9.43
N GLU A 210 -17.43 -5.35 10.70
CA GLU A 210 -17.46 -3.96 11.17
C GLU A 210 -16.67 -3.83 12.47
N ALA A 211 -16.04 -2.68 12.69
CA ALA A 211 -15.40 -2.31 13.93
C ALA A 211 -15.38 -0.79 14.06
N GLU A 212 -15.80 -0.23 15.21
CA GLU A 212 -16.00 1.20 15.38
C GLU A 212 -16.96 1.73 14.30
N ASP A 213 -16.53 2.73 13.52
CA ASP A 213 -17.25 3.25 12.36
C ASP A 213 -16.59 2.86 11.01
N LEU A 214 -15.78 1.80 11.02
CA LEU A 214 -15.23 1.18 9.81
C LEU A 214 -16.09 0.01 9.36
N VAL A 215 -16.19 -0.15 8.05
CA VAL A 215 -16.78 -1.32 7.42
C VAL A 215 -15.75 -2.04 6.56
N ALA A 216 -15.76 -3.38 6.59
CA ALA A 216 -15.12 -4.24 5.63
C ALA A 216 -16.21 -4.80 4.68
N LEU A 217 -16.10 -4.52 3.39
CA LEU A 217 -17.11 -4.89 2.40
C LEU A 217 -16.46 -5.48 1.14
N VAL A 218 -17.20 -6.32 0.41
CA VAL A 218 -16.83 -6.69 -0.95
C VAL A 218 -17.35 -5.60 -1.89
N PRO A 219 -16.47 -4.99 -2.73
CA PRO A 219 -16.89 -3.93 -3.65
C PRO A 219 -17.91 -4.45 -4.68
N PRO A 220 -18.68 -3.57 -5.34
CA PRO A 220 -19.69 -3.99 -6.33
C PRO A 220 -19.09 -4.70 -7.55
N ALA A 221 -17.84 -4.37 -7.90
CA ALA A 221 -17.11 -4.92 -9.04
C ALA A 221 -15.73 -5.44 -8.58
N PRO A 222 -15.67 -6.57 -7.84
CA PRO A 222 -14.41 -7.11 -7.37
C PRO A 222 -13.57 -7.64 -8.54
N ARG A 223 -12.29 -7.27 -8.58
CA ARG A 223 -11.33 -7.69 -9.63
C ARG A 223 -10.94 -9.17 -9.49
N GLN A 224 -11.00 -9.69 -8.26
CA GLN A 224 -10.71 -11.09 -7.91
C GLN A 224 -11.75 -11.58 -6.90
N PRO A 225 -12.01 -12.90 -6.80
CA PRO A 225 -12.81 -13.44 -5.71
C PRO A 225 -12.29 -12.99 -4.35
N TYR A 226 -13.19 -12.57 -3.47
CA TYR A 226 -12.90 -12.15 -2.09
C TYR A 226 -12.12 -10.83 -1.95
N GLU A 227 -11.98 -10.03 -3.00
CA GLU A 227 -11.52 -8.66 -2.84
C GLU A 227 -12.36 -7.94 -1.79
N THR A 228 -11.70 -7.28 -0.84
CA THR A 228 -12.38 -6.62 0.29
C THR A 228 -11.82 -5.22 0.49
N TRP A 229 -12.69 -4.25 0.70
CA TRP A 229 -12.33 -2.88 1.07
C TRP A 229 -12.62 -2.64 2.53
N ILE A 230 -11.75 -1.91 3.23
CA ILE A 230 -11.97 -1.41 4.58
C ILE A 230 -11.97 0.11 4.51
N LEU A 231 -13.06 0.75 4.91
CA LEU A 231 -13.20 2.21 4.83
C LEU A 231 -14.09 2.74 5.98
N PRO A 232 -13.93 4.03 6.35
CA PRO A 232 -14.81 4.66 7.30
C PRO A 232 -16.20 4.91 6.70
N ARG A 233 -17.25 4.82 7.51
CA ARG A 233 -18.62 5.20 7.14
C ARG A 233 -18.78 6.69 6.92
N SER A 234 -18.01 7.50 7.63
CA SER A 234 -17.99 8.95 7.50
C SER A 234 -16.78 9.42 6.71
N PRO A 235 -16.89 10.50 5.91
CA PRO A 235 -15.78 11.04 5.14
C PRO A 235 -14.55 11.34 6.01
N GLU A 236 -13.40 10.85 5.59
CA GLU A 236 -12.09 11.15 6.12
C GLU A 236 -11.07 11.02 4.98
N SER A 237 -10.57 12.15 4.48
CA SER A 237 -9.76 12.18 3.26
C SER A 237 -8.36 11.63 3.45
N TYR A 238 -7.80 11.73 4.65
CA TYR A 238 -6.40 11.43 4.93
C TYR A 238 -6.24 10.41 6.05
N PHE A 239 -5.56 9.32 5.77
CA PHE A 239 -5.29 8.27 6.76
C PHE A 239 -4.45 8.78 7.95
N HIS A 240 -3.55 9.72 7.73
CA HIS A 240 -2.74 10.29 8.80
C HIS A 240 -3.54 11.08 9.83
N GLN A 241 -4.78 11.45 9.53
CA GLN A 241 -5.70 12.13 10.45
C GLN A 241 -6.58 11.15 11.24
N THR A 242 -6.48 9.85 10.94
CA THR A 242 -7.29 8.81 11.59
C THR A 242 -7.07 8.78 13.10
N ARG A 243 -8.17 8.84 13.86
CA ARG A 243 -8.17 8.81 15.32
C ARG A 243 -7.74 7.44 15.87
N PRO A 244 -7.19 7.37 17.11
CA PRO A 244 -6.65 6.11 17.67
C PRO A 244 -7.63 4.93 17.69
N GLY A 245 -8.91 5.15 18.04
CA GLY A 245 -9.93 4.08 18.05
C GLY A 245 -10.16 3.50 16.66
N ARG A 246 -10.31 4.36 15.64
CA ARG A 246 -10.46 3.93 14.25
C ARG A 246 -9.20 3.21 13.75
N LEU A 247 -8.00 3.64 14.17
CA LEU A 247 -6.77 2.98 13.82
C LEU A 247 -6.67 1.56 14.41
N ALA A 248 -7.12 1.37 15.65
CA ALA A 248 -7.25 0.04 16.24
C ALA A 248 -8.23 -0.85 15.45
N ALA A 249 -9.33 -0.26 14.96
CA ALA A 249 -10.29 -0.96 14.10
C ALA A 249 -9.68 -1.35 12.74
N VAL A 250 -8.83 -0.51 12.11
CA VAL A 250 -8.07 -0.89 10.90
C VAL A 250 -7.22 -2.13 11.15
N ALA A 251 -6.48 -2.13 12.26
CA ALA A 251 -5.64 -3.26 12.64
C ALA A 251 -6.47 -4.54 12.84
N ALA A 252 -7.54 -4.46 13.60
CA ALA A 252 -8.42 -5.60 13.88
C ALA A 252 -9.08 -6.13 12.59
N LEU A 253 -9.65 -5.25 11.76
CA LEU A 253 -10.31 -5.63 10.51
C LEU A 253 -9.33 -6.22 9.51
N SER A 254 -8.14 -5.63 9.32
CA SER A 254 -7.16 -6.15 8.36
C SER A 254 -6.69 -7.56 8.74
N GLN A 255 -6.38 -7.84 10.02
CA GLN A 255 -6.10 -9.21 10.48
C GLN A 255 -7.32 -10.13 10.34
N SER A 256 -8.52 -9.66 10.69
CA SER A 256 -9.75 -10.45 10.55
C SER A 256 -10.01 -10.87 9.11
N ILE A 257 -9.92 -9.94 8.15
CA ILE A 257 -10.16 -10.24 6.73
C ILE A 257 -9.10 -11.20 6.18
N VAL A 258 -7.82 -10.97 6.49
CA VAL A 258 -6.75 -11.91 6.08
C VAL A 258 -6.95 -13.28 6.72
N GLY A 259 -7.36 -13.36 7.99
CA GLY A 259 -7.67 -14.62 8.66
C GLY A 259 -8.85 -15.36 8.04
N ARG A 260 -9.92 -14.65 7.62
CA ARG A 260 -11.05 -15.22 6.90
C ARG A 260 -10.62 -15.73 5.52
N LEU A 261 -9.80 -14.95 4.80
CA LEU A 261 -9.24 -15.36 3.52
C LEU A 261 -8.38 -16.63 3.65
N ASP A 262 -7.52 -16.70 4.67
CA ASP A 262 -6.66 -17.85 4.90
C ASP A 262 -7.44 -19.12 5.24
N ARG A 263 -8.57 -19.00 5.97
CA ARG A 263 -9.49 -20.13 6.21
C ARG A 263 -10.22 -20.60 4.94
N LEU A 264 -10.55 -19.71 4.02
CA LEU A 264 -11.17 -20.06 2.73
C LEU A 264 -10.17 -20.64 1.74
N VAL A 265 -8.99 -20.05 1.67
CA VAL A 265 -7.91 -20.42 0.75
C VAL A 265 -6.60 -20.37 1.53
N PRO A 266 -6.17 -21.49 2.12
CA PRO A 266 -4.96 -21.53 2.93
C PRO A 266 -3.73 -21.01 2.20
N ASN A 267 -2.96 -20.15 2.86
CA ASN A 267 -1.78 -19.49 2.31
C ASN A 267 -2.02 -18.66 1.05
N ALA A 268 -3.23 -18.14 0.85
CA ALA A 268 -3.54 -17.28 -0.29
C ALA A 268 -2.58 -16.08 -0.31
N ALA A 269 -1.89 -15.90 -1.44
CA ALA A 269 -1.15 -14.68 -1.69
C ALA A 269 -2.14 -13.52 -1.87
N TYR A 270 -1.77 -12.34 -1.37
CA TYR A 270 -2.59 -11.15 -1.53
C TYR A 270 -1.74 -9.89 -1.63
N ASN A 271 -2.30 -8.88 -2.27
CA ASN A 271 -1.84 -7.52 -2.17
C ASN A 271 -2.83 -6.70 -1.34
N TRP A 272 -2.34 -5.66 -0.70
CA TRP A 272 -3.19 -4.55 -0.29
C TRP A 272 -2.52 -3.22 -0.58
N TRP A 273 -3.32 -2.16 -0.61
CA TRP A 273 -2.86 -0.78 -0.70
C TRP A 273 -3.88 0.16 -0.09
N LEU A 274 -3.35 1.24 0.48
CA LEU A 274 -4.13 2.31 1.05
C LEU A 274 -4.33 3.41 0.02
N HIS A 275 -5.57 3.72 -0.33
CA HIS A 275 -5.92 4.90 -1.10
C HIS A 275 -6.36 6.03 -0.15
N GLN A 276 -5.85 7.22 -0.36
CA GLN A 276 -6.21 8.45 0.32
C GLN A 276 -6.19 9.61 -0.67
N ALA A 277 -6.79 10.74 -0.32
CA ALA A 277 -6.75 11.94 -1.15
C ALA A 277 -5.31 12.43 -1.36
N PRO A 278 -5.00 13.11 -2.48
CA PRO A 278 -3.76 13.85 -2.65
C PRO A 278 -3.58 14.88 -1.53
N PHE A 279 -2.33 15.13 -1.13
CA PHE A 279 -2.07 16.08 -0.06
C PHE A 279 -2.52 17.50 -0.41
N PRO A 280 -2.98 18.32 0.57
CA PRO A 280 -3.69 19.59 0.31
C PRO A 280 -2.90 20.62 -0.48
N HIS A 281 -1.56 20.59 -0.40
CA HIS A 281 -0.69 21.51 -1.15
C HIS A 281 -0.62 21.20 -2.66
N HIS A 282 -1.09 20.02 -3.10
CA HIS A 282 -1.21 19.66 -4.51
C HIS A 282 -2.62 19.79 -5.06
N ALA A 283 -3.62 19.36 -4.28
CA ALA A 283 -5.03 19.52 -4.64
C ALA A 283 -5.89 19.53 -3.38
N PRO A 284 -6.92 20.39 -3.29
CA PRO A 284 -7.89 20.29 -2.19
C PRO A 284 -8.58 18.93 -2.27
N PRO A 285 -8.82 18.26 -1.12
CA PRO A 285 -9.56 17.00 -1.13
C PRO A 285 -11.00 17.24 -1.56
N PRO A 286 -11.62 16.28 -2.26
CA PRO A 286 -13.05 16.32 -2.49
C PRO A 286 -13.79 16.37 -1.15
N PRO A 287 -14.93 17.05 -1.07
CA PRO A 287 -15.64 17.30 0.19
C PRO A 287 -16.03 16.03 0.97
N ARG A 288 -16.14 14.90 0.31
CA ARG A 288 -16.58 13.63 0.88
C ARG A 288 -15.72 12.44 0.43
N TRP A 289 -14.42 12.61 0.44
CA TRP A 289 -13.48 11.52 0.21
C TRP A 289 -13.38 10.63 1.45
N HIS A 290 -13.33 9.29 1.24
CA HIS A 290 -13.01 8.33 2.29
C HIS A 290 -11.71 7.63 1.90
N TRP A 291 -10.68 7.69 2.77
CA TRP A 291 -9.56 6.78 2.58
C TRP A 291 -10.07 5.34 2.66
N HIS A 292 -9.45 4.43 1.94
CA HIS A 292 -9.81 3.03 1.99
C HIS A 292 -8.60 2.13 1.79
N LEU A 293 -8.63 0.99 2.46
CA LEU A 293 -7.66 -0.08 2.31
C LEU A 293 -8.30 -1.17 1.44
N GLU A 294 -7.72 -1.44 0.29
CA GLU A 294 -8.13 -2.51 -0.60
C GLU A 294 -7.27 -3.75 -0.36
N ILE A 295 -7.87 -4.90 -0.11
CA ILE A 295 -7.23 -6.20 0.06
C ILE A 295 -7.62 -7.06 -1.15
N LEU A 296 -6.64 -7.39 -1.99
CA LEU A 296 -6.82 -8.12 -3.25
C LEU A 296 -6.14 -9.49 -3.17
N PRO A 297 -6.88 -10.60 -3.00
CA PRO A 297 -6.32 -11.94 -3.14
C PRO A 297 -5.77 -12.18 -4.54
N ARG A 298 -4.67 -12.92 -4.65
CA ARG A 298 -4.02 -13.28 -5.91
C ARG A 298 -4.28 -14.74 -6.25
N LEU A 299 -5.56 -15.10 -6.39
CA LEU A 299 -6.01 -16.48 -6.63
C LEU A 299 -5.82 -16.90 -8.10
N HIS A 300 -5.90 -15.94 -9.01
CA HIS A 300 -5.66 -16.14 -10.44
C HIS A 300 -4.73 -15.05 -10.97
N GLY A 301 -3.84 -15.40 -11.89
CA GLY A 301 -3.04 -14.43 -12.63
C GLY A 301 -3.93 -13.64 -13.61
N LEU A 302 -3.57 -12.38 -13.87
CA LEU A 302 -4.15 -11.63 -14.98
C LEU A 302 -3.71 -12.28 -16.30
N ALA A 303 -4.66 -12.57 -17.18
CA ALA A 303 -4.40 -13.15 -18.50
C ALA A 303 -4.50 -12.09 -19.61
N GLY A 304 -4.44 -12.52 -20.86
CA GLY A 304 -4.40 -11.60 -22.00
C GLY A 304 -5.64 -10.71 -22.12
N PHE A 305 -6.81 -11.20 -21.72
CA PHE A 305 -8.05 -10.42 -21.76
C PHE A 305 -7.97 -9.23 -20.77
N GLU A 306 -7.67 -9.48 -19.51
CA GLU A 306 -7.59 -8.44 -18.47
C GLU A 306 -6.49 -7.42 -18.79
N LEU A 307 -5.31 -7.91 -19.20
CA LEU A 307 -4.17 -7.04 -19.55
C LEU A 307 -4.43 -6.20 -20.82
N GLY A 308 -5.12 -6.76 -21.81
CA GLY A 308 -5.37 -6.09 -23.10
C GLY A 308 -6.56 -5.14 -23.09
N THR A 309 -7.54 -5.37 -22.19
CA THR A 309 -8.80 -4.60 -22.17
C THR A 309 -8.99 -3.75 -20.93
N GLY A 310 -8.28 -4.07 -19.82
CA GLY A 310 -8.54 -3.49 -18.50
C GLY A 310 -9.82 -4.01 -17.83
N CYS A 311 -10.52 -4.98 -18.46
CA CYS A 311 -11.71 -5.61 -17.87
C CYS A 311 -11.31 -6.83 -17.04
N HIS A 312 -11.86 -6.97 -15.85
CA HIS A 312 -11.56 -8.11 -14.96
C HIS A 312 -12.65 -9.17 -15.03
N VAL A 313 -12.26 -10.44 -14.86
CA VAL A 313 -13.17 -11.58 -14.80
C VAL A 313 -13.10 -12.20 -13.41
N THR A 314 -14.22 -12.29 -12.71
CA THR A 314 -14.33 -12.97 -11.42
C THR A 314 -15.30 -14.15 -11.52
N THR A 315 -15.00 -15.24 -10.81
CA THR A 315 -15.84 -16.46 -10.79
C THR A 315 -16.81 -16.50 -9.61
N VAL A 316 -16.74 -15.50 -8.71
CA VAL A 316 -17.58 -15.41 -7.52
C VAL A 316 -18.23 -14.03 -7.48
N SER A 317 -19.55 -13.97 -7.39
CA SER A 317 -20.25 -12.70 -7.26
C SER A 317 -19.92 -12.01 -5.93
N ALA A 318 -20.01 -10.69 -5.88
CA ALA A 318 -19.68 -9.89 -4.69
C ALA A 318 -20.47 -10.36 -3.45
N ARG A 319 -21.79 -10.60 -3.58
CA ARG A 319 -22.64 -11.10 -2.51
C ARG A 319 -22.22 -12.48 -2.03
N ALA A 320 -21.92 -13.41 -2.96
CA ALA A 320 -21.46 -14.75 -2.61
C ALA A 320 -20.10 -14.74 -1.92
N ALA A 321 -19.19 -13.84 -2.35
CA ALA A 321 -17.88 -13.65 -1.72
C ALA A 321 -18.03 -13.15 -0.28
N ALA A 322 -18.88 -12.15 -0.05
CA ALA A 322 -19.15 -11.62 1.29
C ALA A 322 -19.76 -12.69 2.21
N ALA A 323 -20.75 -13.44 1.70
CA ALA A 323 -21.38 -14.52 2.48
C ALA A 323 -20.37 -15.61 2.89
N ARG A 324 -19.46 -16.02 1.99
CA ARG A 324 -18.41 -16.99 2.31
C ARG A 324 -17.41 -16.45 3.32
N LEU A 325 -16.98 -15.19 3.16
CA LEU A 325 -16.07 -14.54 4.11
C LEU A 325 -16.71 -14.41 5.51
N ARG A 326 -18.02 -14.16 5.62
CA ARG A 326 -18.72 -14.13 6.91
C ARG A 326 -18.83 -15.50 7.58
N ALA A 327 -18.92 -16.55 6.80
CA ALA A 327 -19.08 -17.91 7.30
C ALA A 327 -17.80 -18.54 7.88
N THR A 328 -16.66 -17.85 7.78
CA THR A 328 -15.34 -18.32 8.29
C THR A 328 -14.90 -17.61 9.63
#